data_22f0e7885fd0f558abdb8ea2d9077a91
#
_entry.id   22f0e7885fd0f558abdb8ea2d9077a91
#
_cell.length_a   1.000
_cell.length_b   1.000
_cell.length_c   1.000
_cell.angle_alpha   90.00
_cell.angle_beta   90.00
_cell.angle_gamma   90.00
#
_symmetry.space_group_name_H-M   'P 1'
#
loop_
_entity.id
_entity.type
_entity.pdbx_description
1 polymer ?
#
loop_
_entity_poly.entity_id
_entity_poly.type
_entity_poly.pdbx_seq_one_letter_code
_entity_poly.pdbx_strand_id
1 'polypeptide(L)'
;FIHSGMKKGDTLDKLTLLCKEANVEMVYTDKIFHVLSQKENCYVIGEFHKFTSKLSTQRNHIVLVNPSNAGNMGTIMRSALGFGMNQMAIIRPAVDAFDPKVVRASMGAIFSTDFVYFDSFEEYQKVYGERELYPFMLDAKCSLHDVRPKGRFSLIFGNEATGLPAEFSKIGQSVIIPHSNRIDSLNLPIAASIAMYEATKKTILEI
;
A
#
# COMPACT_ATOMS: atom_id res chain seq x y z
N PHE A 1 3.57 -15.93 -18.70
CA PHE A 1 4.45 -16.05 -19.87
C PHE A 1 5.86 -16.42 -19.42
N ILE A 2 6.47 -17.35 -20.12
CA ILE A 2 7.83 -17.85 -19.83
C ILE A 2 8.72 -17.54 -21.03
N HIS A 3 9.86 -16.91 -20.78
CA HIS A 3 10.88 -16.63 -21.80
C HIS A 3 11.70 -17.90 -22.13
N SER A 4 12.09 -18.10 -23.40
CA SER A 4 12.89 -19.27 -23.82
C SER A 4 14.23 -19.38 -23.10
N GLY A 5 14.82 -18.26 -22.67
CA GLY A 5 16.05 -18.21 -21.87
C GLY A 5 15.90 -18.61 -20.41
N MET A 6 14.70 -18.97 -19.94
CA MET A 6 14.49 -19.46 -18.57
C MET A 6 15.18 -20.80 -18.39
N LYS A 7 16.12 -20.87 -17.43
CA LYS A 7 16.86 -22.10 -17.14
C LYS A 7 15.94 -23.14 -16.51
N LYS A 8 16.07 -24.39 -16.95
CA LYS A 8 15.46 -25.56 -16.27
C LYS A 8 16.04 -25.71 -14.86
N GLY A 9 15.21 -26.04 -13.89
CA GLY A 9 15.60 -26.27 -12.50
C GLY A 9 14.48 -25.95 -11.53
N ASP A 10 14.78 -26.03 -10.24
CA ASP A 10 13.83 -25.96 -9.13
C ASP A 10 12.84 -24.79 -9.20
N THR A 11 13.29 -23.63 -9.70
CA THR A 11 12.42 -22.45 -9.81
C THR A 11 11.33 -22.63 -10.86
N LEU A 12 11.70 -23.16 -12.04
CA LEU A 12 10.74 -23.44 -13.11
C LEU A 12 9.80 -24.57 -12.72
N ASP A 13 10.33 -25.61 -12.06
CA ASP A 13 9.55 -26.76 -11.60
C ASP A 13 8.50 -26.35 -10.56
N LYS A 14 8.89 -25.54 -9.56
CA LYS A 14 7.97 -24.95 -8.58
C LYS A 14 6.91 -24.08 -9.25
N LEU A 15 7.30 -23.20 -10.18
CA LEU A 15 6.36 -22.36 -10.91
C LEU A 15 5.36 -23.20 -11.70
N THR A 16 5.85 -24.25 -12.38
CA THR A 16 4.99 -25.17 -13.15
C THR A 16 3.98 -25.88 -12.27
N LEU A 17 4.40 -26.33 -11.09
CA LEU A 17 3.50 -26.95 -10.11
C LEU A 17 2.43 -25.97 -9.64
N LEU A 18 2.82 -24.76 -9.23
CA LEU A 18 1.89 -23.73 -8.77
C LEU A 18 0.88 -23.33 -9.86
N CYS A 19 1.34 -23.17 -11.11
CA CYS A 19 0.45 -22.86 -12.22
C CYS A 19 -0.54 -24.00 -12.48
N LYS A 20 -0.11 -25.24 -12.39
CA LYS A 20 -0.97 -26.42 -12.53
C LYS A 20 -2.01 -26.50 -11.42
N GLU A 21 -1.63 -26.30 -10.16
CA GLU A 21 -2.54 -26.31 -9.01
C GLU A 21 -3.56 -25.19 -9.07
N ALA A 22 -3.15 -24.00 -9.53
CA ALA A 22 -4.01 -22.84 -9.67
C ALA A 22 -4.78 -22.77 -11.00
N ASN A 23 -4.64 -23.78 -11.87
CA ASN A 23 -5.21 -23.81 -13.22
C ASN A 23 -4.83 -22.57 -14.06
N VAL A 24 -3.58 -22.14 -13.96
CA VAL A 24 -3.01 -21.01 -14.70
C VAL A 24 -2.30 -21.51 -15.94
N GLU A 25 -2.65 -20.97 -17.11
CA GLU A 25 -1.99 -21.30 -18.36
C GLU A 25 -0.54 -20.79 -18.39
N MET A 26 0.39 -21.63 -18.83
CA MET A 26 1.78 -21.25 -19.06
C MET A 26 2.06 -21.15 -20.56
N VAL A 27 2.38 -19.94 -21.02
CA VAL A 27 2.68 -19.67 -22.44
C VAL A 27 4.17 -19.37 -22.61
N TYR A 28 4.84 -20.13 -23.48
CA TYR A 28 6.26 -19.93 -23.81
C TYR A 28 6.36 -19.00 -25.02
N THR A 29 6.96 -17.83 -24.84
CA THR A 29 7.09 -16.80 -25.89
C THR A 29 8.16 -15.78 -25.51
N ASP A 30 8.91 -15.28 -26.49
CA ASP A 30 9.89 -14.22 -26.29
C ASP A 30 9.33 -12.84 -26.69
N LYS A 31 8.33 -12.82 -27.58
CA LYS A 31 7.79 -11.56 -28.13
C LYS A 31 7.28 -10.60 -27.08
N ILE A 32 6.55 -11.11 -26.07
CA ILE A 32 5.95 -10.28 -25.03
C ILE A 32 7.00 -9.64 -24.12
N PHE A 33 8.16 -10.31 -23.94
CA PHE A 33 9.25 -9.78 -23.13
C PHE A 33 9.93 -8.58 -23.78
N HIS A 34 10.04 -8.54 -25.10
CA HIS A 34 10.56 -7.39 -25.82
C HIS A 34 9.68 -6.14 -25.68
N VAL A 35 8.37 -6.33 -25.48
CA VAL A 35 7.40 -5.24 -25.35
C VAL A 35 7.21 -4.80 -23.91
N LEU A 36 7.07 -5.74 -22.97
CA LEU A 36 6.65 -5.47 -21.59
C LEU A 36 7.83 -5.44 -20.60
N SER A 37 8.94 -6.12 -20.90
CA SER A 37 10.06 -6.14 -19.96
C SER A 37 10.88 -4.85 -20.05
N GLN A 38 11.12 -4.25 -18.90
CA GLN A 38 12.03 -3.11 -18.73
C GLN A 38 13.43 -3.56 -18.26
N LYS A 39 13.65 -4.87 -18.11
CA LYS A 39 14.91 -5.46 -17.60
C LYS A 39 15.36 -6.58 -18.52
N GLU A 40 16.66 -6.62 -18.81
CA GLU A 40 17.27 -7.68 -19.62
C GLU A 40 17.12 -9.09 -19.03
N ASN A 41 17.01 -9.19 -17.70
CA ASN A 41 16.94 -10.48 -16.97
C ASN A 41 15.52 -10.78 -16.49
N CYS A 42 14.50 -10.54 -17.31
CA CYS A 42 13.12 -10.89 -17.02
C CYS A 42 12.76 -12.18 -17.78
N TYR A 43 12.52 -13.29 -17.07
CA TYR A 43 12.20 -14.58 -17.67
C TYR A 43 10.78 -15.04 -17.39
N VAL A 44 10.03 -14.33 -16.54
CA VAL A 44 8.65 -14.65 -16.19
C VAL A 44 7.83 -13.37 -16.14
N ILE A 45 6.69 -13.36 -16.82
CA ILE A 45 5.69 -12.28 -16.73
C ILE A 45 4.35 -12.90 -16.37
N GLY A 46 3.74 -12.45 -15.27
CA GLY A 46 2.38 -12.80 -14.88
C GLY A 46 1.38 -11.80 -15.43
N GLU A 47 0.30 -12.29 -16.00
CA GLU A 47 -0.88 -11.50 -16.37
C GLU A 47 -2.02 -11.85 -15.41
N PHE A 48 -2.79 -10.85 -14.99
CA PHE A 48 -3.96 -11.04 -14.14
C PHE A 48 -5.04 -10.01 -14.48
N HIS A 49 -6.28 -10.35 -14.23
CA HIS A 49 -7.39 -9.41 -14.34
C HIS A 49 -7.39 -8.43 -13.19
N LYS A 50 -7.64 -7.14 -13.49
CA LYS A 50 -7.88 -6.15 -12.44
C LYS A 50 -9.10 -6.57 -11.61
N PHE A 51 -9.00 -6.43 -10.32
CA PHE A 51 -10.04 -6.81 -9.37
C PHE A 51 -10.54 -5.59 -8.60
N THR A 52 -11.69 -5.75 -7.94
CA THR A 52 -12.24 -4.76 -7.01
C THR A 52 -12.32 -5.39 -5.63
N SER A 53 -12.15 -4.57 -4.61
CA SER A 53 -12.30 -4.97 -3.22
C SER A 53 -13.25 -4.04 -2.47
N LYS A 54 -13.57 -4.39 -1.24
CA LYS A 54 -14.37 -3.56 -0.32
C LYS A 54 -13.61 -3.46 0.99
N LEU A 55 -13.59 -2.28 1.58
CA LEU A 55 -12.99 -2.13 2.89
C LEU A 55 -13.94 -2.65 3.97
N SER A 56 -13.36 -3.26 4.98
CA SER A 56 -14.11 -3.72 6.15
C SER A 56 -14.36 -2.56 7.11
N THR A 57 -15.62 -2.36 7.51
CA THR A 57 -15.96 -1.38 8.57
C THR A 57 -15.38 -1.77 9.94
N GLN A 58 -14.96 -3.03 10.12
CA GLN A 58 -14.49 -3.57 11.39
C GLN A 58 -12.95 -3.55 11.54
N ARG A 59 -12.22 -3.20 10.47
CA ARG A 59 -10.76 -3.14 10.47
C ARG A 59 -10.24 -1.72 10.46
N ASN A 60 -8.98 -1.53 10.89
CA ASN A 60 -8.27 -0.27 10.78
C ASN A 60 -7.88 0.02 9.33
N HIS A 61 -7.85 1.29 8.95
CA HIS A 61 -7.56 1.70 7.59
C HIS A 61 -6.28 2.53 7.48
N ILE A 62 -5.60 2.38 6.35
CA ILE A 62 -4.66 3.37 5.83
C ILE A 62 -5.41 4.22 4.82
N VAL A 63 -5.31 5.54 4.95
CA VAL A 63 -5.89 6.47 3.99
C VAL A 63 -4.76 7.25 3.33
N LEU A 64 -4.65 7.14 2.02
CA LEU A 64 -3.69 7.90 1.23
C LEU A 64 -4.43 8.99 0.45
N VAL A 65 -4.08 10.24 0.70
CA VAL A 65 -4.69 11.41 0.04
C VAL A 65 -3.74 11.87 -1.06
N ASN A 66 -4.20 11.78 -2.31
CA ASN A 66 -3.46 12.19 -3.50
C ASN A 66 -2.04 11.53 -3.60
N PRO A 67 -1.91 10.21 -3.45
CA PRO A 67 -0.61 9.55 -3.64
C PRO A 67 -0.21 9.58 -5.11
N SER A 68 0.95 10.16 -5.42
CA SER A 68 1.41 10.37 -6.79
C SER A 68 2.54 9.44 -7.23
N ASN A 69 3.27 8.84 -6.30
CA ASN A 69 4.41 7.99 -6.58
C ASN A 69 4.06 6.50 -6.52
N ALA A 70 4.16 5.83 -7.67
CA ALA A 70 3.85 4.41 -7.81
C ALA A 70 4.72 3.50 -6.90
N GLY A 71 6.01 3.80 -6.78
CA GLY A 71 6.93 3.05 -5.92
C GLY A 71 6.54 3.17 -4.43
N ASN A 72 6.16 4.38 -4.01
CA ASN A 72 5.71 4.63 -2.64
C ASN A 72 4.42 3.87 -2.34
N MET A 73 3.41 3.93 -3.22
CA MET A 73 2.16 3.21 -3.02
C MET A 73 2.39 1.71 -2.86
N GLY A 74 3.16 1.09 -3.75
CA GLY A 74 3.45 -0.34 -3.65
C GLY A 74 4.23 -0.70 -2.37
N THR A 75 5.18 0.15 -1.95
CA THR A 75 5.92 -0.04 -0.70
C THR A 75 5.01 0.06 0.52
N ILE A 76 4.06 1.00 0.52
CA ILE A 76 3.07 1.14 1.60
C ILE A 76 2.16 -0.10 1.64
N MET A 77 1.66 -0.60 0.51
CA MET A 77 0.88 -1.84 0.46
C MET A 77 1.63 -3.02 1.07
N ARG A 78 2.93 -3.16 0.76
CA ARG A 78 3.76 -4.21 1.34
C ARG A 78 3.89 -4.08 2.86
N SER A 79 4.17 -2.88 3.35
CA SER A 79 4.26 -2.63 4.80
C SER A 79 2.91 -2.84 5.49
N ALA A 80 1.82 -2.38 4.87
CA ALA A 80 0.47 -2.53 5.38
C ALA A 80 0.08 -4.00 5.56
N LEU A 81 0.38 -4.84 4.59
CA LEU A 81 0.19 -6.28 4.72
C LEU A 81 1.06 -6.86 5.84
N GLY A 82 2.34 -6.48 5.90
CA GLY A 82 3.27 -6.94 6.92
C GLY A 82 2.87 -6.57 8.36
N PHE A 83 2.18 -5.44 8.54
CA PHE A 83 1.68 -4.98 9.83
C PHE A 83 0.19 -5.31 10.08
N GLY A 84 -0.44 -6.13 9.23
CA GLY A 84 -1.84 -6.53 9.40
C GLY A 84 -2.87 -5.41 9.18
N MET A 85 -2.47 -4.30 8.52
CA MET A 85 -3.32 -3.14 8.21
C MET A 85 -3.65 -3.06 6.71
N ASN A 86 -4.00 -4.16 6.10
CA ASN A 86 -4.18 -4.31 4.67
C ASN A 86 -5.52 -3.77 4.11
N GLN A 87 -6.10 -2.75 4.75
CA GLN A 87 -7.30 -2.05 4.30
C GLN A 87 -6.93 -0.61 3.91
N MET A 88 -6.99 -0.28 2.63
CA MET A 88 -6.45 0.98 2.11
C MET A 88 -7.51 1.79 1.36
N ALA A 89 -7.83 2.98 1.85
CA ALA A 89 -8.59 3.99 1.12
C ALA A 89 -7.64 4.90 0.34
N ILE A 90 -7.93 5.13 -0.93
CA ILE A 90 -7.10 5.97 -1.81
C ILE A 90 -7.97 7.12 -2.31
N ILE A 91 -7.62 8.34 -1.91
CA ILE A 91 -8.35 9.55 -2.28
C ILE A 91 -7.72 10.15 -3.55
N ARG A 92 -8.53 10.35 -4.56
CA ARG A 92 -8.10 10.91 -5.85
C ARG A 92 -7.73 12.42 -5.73
N PRO A 93 -6.92 12.93 -6.67
CA PRO A 93 -6.22 12.21 -7.73
C PRO A 93 -5.14 11.27 -7.19
N ALA A 94 -4.92 10.12 -7.82
CA ALA A 94 -3.99 9.12 -7.31
C ALA A 94 -3.41 8.26 -8.44
N VAL A 95 -2.24 7.69 -8.23
CA VAL A 95 -1.66 6.68 -9.10
C VAL A 95 -2.55 5.43 -9.16
N ASP A 96 -2.60 4.75 -10.31
CA ASP A 96 -3.31 3.48 -10.46
C ASP A 96 -2.58 2.37 -9.67
N ALA A 97 -3.28 1.71 -8.75
CA ALA A 97 -2.75 0.59 -7.99
C ALA A 97 -2.29 -0.57 -8.88
N PHE A 98 -2.88 -0.69 -10.07
CA PHE A 98 -2.49 -1.69 -11.07
C PHE A 98 -1.39 -1.22 -12.03
N ASP A 99 -0.83 -0.02 -11.83
CA ASP A 99 0.39 0.36 -12.55
C ASP A 99 1.49 -0.69 -12.30
N PRO A 100 2.19 -1.17 -13.35
CA PRO A 100 3.24 -2.18 -13.19
C PRO A 100 4.33 -1.82 -12.17
N LYS A 101 4.58 -0.52 -11.94
CA LYS A 101 5.54 -0.07 -10.91
C LYS A 101 4.99 -0.28 -9.50
N VAL A 102 3.68 -0.05 -9.27
CA VAL A 102 3.01 -0.33 -7.99
C VAL A 102 3.02 -1.82 -7.71
N VAL A 103 2.57 -2.61 -8.70
CA VAL A 103 2.51 -4.07 -8.59
C VAL A 103 3.88 -4.65 -8.21
N ARG A 104 4.94 -4.24 -8.91
CA ARG A 104 6.31 -4.69 -8.60
C ARG A 104 6.78 -4.24 -7.22
N ALA A 105 6.55 -2.97 -6.86
CA ALA A 105 6.97 -2.43 -5.56
C ALA A 105 6.24 -3.07 -4.39
N SER A 106 5.00 -3.54 -4.60
CA SER A 106 4.21 -4.23 -3.58
C SER A 106 4.73 -5.63 -3.26
N MET A 107 5.60 -6.21 -4.11
CA MET A 107 6.13 -7.57 -3.94
C MET A 107 5.03 -8.61 -3.71
N GLY A 108 3.91 -8.49 -4.41
CA GLY A 108 2.75 -9.37 -4.33
C GLY A 108 1.72 -8.97 -3.27
N ALA A 109 2.01 -8.01 -2.37
CA ALA A 109 1.08 -7.58 -1.34
C ALA A 109 -0.23 -7.02 -1.89
N ILE A 110 -0.24 -6.50 -3.12
CA ILE A 110 -1.45 -6.01 -3.80
C ILE A 110 -2.57 -7.06 -3.84
N PHE A 111 -2.23 -8.35 -3.98
CA PHE A 111 -3.21 -9.44 -4.05
C PHE A 111 -3.82 -9.81 -2.69
N SER A 112 -3.29 -9.26 -1.60
CA SER A 112 -3.75 -9.48 -0.22
C SER A 112 -4.13 -8.17 0.46
N THR A 113 -4.21 -7.08 -0.29
CA THR A 113 -4.62 -5.75 0.19
C THR A 113 -5.99 -5.41 -0.39
N ASP A 114 -6.94 -5.12 0.47
CA ASP A 114 -8.21 -4.52 0.06
C ASP A 114 -8.00 -3.02 -0.14
N PHE A 115 -8.28 -2.51 -1.33
CA PHE A 115 -8.16 -1.08 -1.60
C PHE A 115 -9.34 -0.56 -2.40
N VAL A 116 -9.76 0.67 -2.08
CA VAL A 116 -10.88 1.35 -2.73
C VAL A 116 -10.50 2.80 -2.99
N TYR A 117 -10.83 3.28 -4.18
CA TYR A 117 -10.68 4.68 -4.57
C TYR A 117 -11.93 5.48 -4.21
N PHE A 118 -11.73 6.69 -3.70
CA PHE A 118 -12.76 7.67 -3.43
C PHE A 118 -12.43 8.97 -4.17
N ASP A 119 -13.43 9.66 -4.67
CA ASP A 119 -13.22 10.93 -5.36
C ASP A 119 -12.94 12.07 -4.38
N SER A 120 -13.35 11.92 -3.11
CA SER A 120 -12.99 12.85 -2.03
C SER A 120 -12.87 12.15 -0.67
N PHE A 121 -12.24 12.83 0.29
CA PHE A 121 -12.17 12.32 1.67
C PHE A 121 -13.55 12.30 2.34
N GLU A 122 -14.42 13.22 2.00
CA GLU A 122 -15.80 13.28 2.49
C GLU A 122 -16.60 12.05 2.07
N GLU A 123 -16.39 11.51 0.86
CA GLU A 123 -17.02 10.25 0.44
C GLU A 123 -16.55 9.08 1.30
N TYR A 124 -15.25 8.99 1.53
CA TYR A 124 -14.72 7.99 2.44
C TYR A 124 -15.30 8.13 3.84
N GLN A 125 -15.38 9.36 4.36
CA GLN A 125 -15.87 9.66 5.70
C GLN A 125 -17.37 9.35 5.86
N LYS A 126 -18.20 9.56 4.83
CA LYS A 126 -19.62 9.19 4.84
C LYS A 126 -19.82 7.69 5.07
N VAL A 127 -18.94 6.87 4.55
CA VAL A 127 -19.05 5.39 4.66
C VAL A 127 -18.36 4.87 5.92
N TYR A 128 -17.22 5.46 6.29
CA TYR A 128 -16.33 4.92 7.32
C TYR A 128 -16.04 5.92 8.46
N GLY A 129 -16.89 6.94 8.65
CA GLY A 129 -16.65 8.04 9.59
C GLY A 129 -16.70 7.67 11.08
N GLU A 130 -17.28 6.52 11.44
CA GLU A 130 -17.37 6.05 12.82
C GLU A 130 -16.06 5.42 13.31
N ARG A 131 -14.94 6.18 13.21
CA ARG A 131 -13.62 5.75 13.65
C ARG A 131 -12.76 6.93 14.07
N GLU A 132 -11.74 6.68 14.84
CA GLU A 132 -10.74 7.68 15.19
C GLU A 132 -9.90 8.04 13.97
N LEU A 133 -9.70 9.32 13.70
CA LEU A 133 -8.92 9.79 12.54
C LEU A 133 -7.61 10.39 13.02
N TYR A 134 -6.50 9.88 12.45
CA TYR A 134 -5.15 10.33 12.76
C TYR A 134 -4.46 10.86 11.50
N PRO A 135 -4.66 12.16 11.15
CA PRO A 135 -3.91 12.80 10.07
C PRO A 135 -2.44 13.00 10.47
N PHE A 136 -1.52 12.56 9.64
CA PHE A 136 -0.09 12.75 9.85
C PHE A 136 0.34 14.07 9.21
N MET A 137 0.71 15.05 10.05
CA MET A 137 1.03 16.41 9.65
C MET A 137 2.29 16.89 10.37
N LEU A 138 3.11 17.71 9.68
CA LEU A 138 4.38 18.21 10.22
C LEU A 138 4.20 19.26 11.32
N ASP A 139 3.08 19.98 11.31
CA ASP A 139 2.70 21.01 12.28
C ASP A 139 1.84 20.48 13.44
N ALA A 140 1.61 19.16 13.49
CA ALA A 140 0.83 18.54 14.55
C ALA A 140 1.55 18.65 15.91
N LYS A 141 0.74 18.81 16.98
CA LYS A 141 1.24 18.91 18.36
C LYS A 141 1.30 17.56 19.08
N CYS A 142 0.51 16.58 18.66
CA CYS A 142 0.49 15.26 19.27
C CYS A 142 1.61 14.40 18.67
N SER A 143 2.48 13.90 19.53
CA SER A 143 3.50 12.92 19.12
C SER A 143 2.87 11.55 18.86
N LEU A 144 3.37 10.82 17.86
CA LEU A 144 2.98 9.43 17.62
C LEU A 144 3.15 8.55 18.88
N HIS A 145 4.14 8.85 19.72
CA HIS A 145 4.36 8.11 20.98
C HIS A 145 3.20 8.23 21.97
N ASP A 146 2.40 9.29 21.87
CA ASP A 146 1.28 9.58 22.77
C ASP A 146 -0.07 9.10 22.23
N VAL A 147 -0.10 8.67 20.97
CA VAL A 147 -1.33 8.14 20.34
C VAL A 147 -1.73 6.81 20.98
N ARG A 148 -2.97 6.72 21.43
CA ARG A 148 -3.56 5.52 22.05
C ARG A 148 -4.97 5.31 21.51
N PRO A 149 -5.10 4.66 20.34
CA PRO A 149 -6.42 4.37 19.78
C PRO A 149 -7.24 3.51 20.75
N LYS A 150 -8.51 3.89 20.93
CA LYS A 150 -9.45 3.17 21.81
C LYS A 150 -10.38 2.24 21.03
N GLY A 151 -10.47 2.44 19.72
CA GLY A 151 -11.35 1.71 18.84
C GLY A 151 -10.75 1.56 17.44
N ARG A 152 -11.62 1.49 16.46
CA ARG A 152 -11.22 1.47 15.06
C ARG A 152 -10.68 2.84 14.65
N PHE A 153 -9.64 2.83 13.88
CA PHE A 153 -8.98 4.08 13.48
C PHE A 153 -8.54 4.06 12.02
N SER A 154 -8.22 5.23 11.52
CA SER A 154 -7.60 5.46 10.22
C SER A 154 -6.34 6.29 10.38
N LEU A 155 -5.22 5.80 9.84
CA LEU A 155 -3.99 6.56 9.69
C LEU A 155 -4.02 7.25 8.33
N ILE A 156 -3.96 8.58 8.31
CA ILE A 156 -4.19 9.37 7.11
C ILE A 156 -2.88 10.07 6.71
N PHE A 157 -2.45 9.83 5.48
CA PHE A 157 -1.21 10.38 4.93
C PHE A 157 -1.51 11.16 3.66
N GLY A 158 -0.79 12.27 3.47
CA GLY A 158 -0.92 13.14 2.31
C GLY A 158 0.01 12.80 1.16
N ASN A 159 -0.02 13.65 0.15
CA ASN A 159 0.87 13.61 -0.99
C ASN A 159 2.34 13.76 -0.57
N GLU A 160 3.25 13.14 -1.32
CA GLU A 160 4.68 13.12 -1.02
C GLU A 160 5.34 14.50 -1.00
N ALA A 161 4.85 15.41 -1.85
CA ALA A 161 5.42 16.75 -1.99
C ALA A 161 4.69 17.81 -1.16
N THR A 162 3.36 17.74 -1.08
CA THR A 162 2.53 18.78 -0.47
C THR A 162 1.96 18.42 0.90
N GLY A 163 2.06 17.15 1.31
CA GLY A 163 1.45 16.68 2.54
C GLY A 163 -0.07 16.65 2.49
N LEU A 164 -0.70 16.71 3.64
CA LEU A 164 -2.14 16.87 3.81
C LEU A 164 -2.53 18.36 3.75
N PRO A 165 -3.68 18.70 3.14
CA PRO A 165 -4.27 20.04 3.26
C PRO A 165 -4.50 20.45 4.72
N ALA A 166 -4.41 21.75 5.03
CA ALA A 166 -4.48 22.27 6.40
C ALA A 166 -5.78 21.93 7.14
N GLU A 167 -6.90 21.77 6.40
CA GLU A 167 -8.18 21.37 6.96
C GLU A 167 -8.16 20.01 7.66
N PHE A 168 -7.23 19.11 7.29
CA PHE A 168 -7.09 17.82 7.95
C PHE A 168 -6.70 17.92 9.43
N SER A 169 -6.13 19.05 9.86
CA SER A 169 -5.87 19.31 11.29
C SER A 169 -7.13 19.37 12.15
N LYS A 170 -8.32 19.54 11.52
CA LYS A 170 -9.61 19.70 12.20
C LYS A 170 -10.49 18.46 12.16
N ILE A 171 -10.12 17.43 11.37
CA ILE A 171 -10.96 16.23 11.18
C ILE A 171 -10.73 15.13 12.21
N GLY A 172 -9.69 15.24 13.03
CA GLY A 172 -9.32 14.25 14.03
C GLY A 172 -8.15 14.72 14.87
N GLN A 173 -7.43 13.79 15.46
CA GLN A 173 -6.21 14.08 16.19
C GLN A 173 -5.02 14.06 15.24
N SER A 174 -4.54 15.24 14.83
CA SER A 174 -3.32 15.33 14.02
C SER A 174 -2.10 14.84 14.79
N VAL A 175 -1.23 14.10 14.09
CA VAL A 175 -0.08 13.39 14.67
C VAL A 175 1.20 13.74 13.94
N ILE A 176 2.28 13.94 14.69
CA ILE A 176 3.64 14.05 14.14
C ILE A 176 4.47 12.84 14.54
N ILE A 177 5.28 12.34 13.61
CA ILE A 177 6.37 11.41 13.90
C ILE A 177 7.58 12.24 14.28
N PRO A 178 8.02 12.23 15.55
CA PRO A 178 9.19 13.01 15.96
C PRO A 178 10.44 12.60 15.17
N HIS A 179 11.10 13.56 14.58
CA HIS A 179 12.35 13.37 13.84
C HIS A 179 13.27 14.59 13.99
N SER A 180 14.52 14.45 13.59
CA SER A 180 15.48 15.54 13.66
C SER A 180 15.09 16.70 12.75
N ASN A 181 15.30 17.93 13.22
CA ASN A 181 15.13 19.17 12.44
C ASN A 181 16.18 19.37 11.32
N ARG A 182 17.06 18.38 11.11
CA ARG A 182 18.04 18.38 10.00
C ARG A 182 17.43 17.96 8.66
N ILE A 183 16.19 17.47 8.68
CA ILE A 183 15.41 17.11 7.50
C ILE A 183 14.01 17.73 7.64
N ASP A 184 13.40 18.08 6.51
CA ASP A 184 12.07 18.71 6.48
C ASP A 184 10.95 17.69 6.74
N SER A 185 11.10 16.46 6.26
CA SER A 185 10.11 15.40 6.42
C SER A 185 10.72 14.01 6.19
N LEU A 186 10.00 12.97 6.64
CA LEU A 186 10.29 11.59 6.31
C LEU A 186 9.66 11.23 4.95
N ASN A 187 10.31 10.34 4.21
CA ASN A 187 9.70 9.74 3.04
C ASN A 187 8.36 9.07 3.42
N LEU A 188 7.33 9.22 2.57
CA LEU A 188 5.97 8.76 2.87
C LEU A 188 5.88 7.28 3.25
N PRO A 189 6.45 6.31 2.53
CA PRO A 189 6.45 4.90 2.96
C PRO A 189 7.11 4.67 4.32
N ILE A 190 8.16 5.40 4.65
CA ILE A 190 8.84 5.29 5.94
C ILE A 190 7.92 5.80 7.05
N ALA A 191 7.32 6.99 6.88
CA ALA A 191 6.37 7.54 7.83
C ALA A 191 5.18 6.60 8.06
N ALA A 192 4.58 6.09 6.97
CA ALA A 192 3.47 5.14 7.04
C ALA A 192 3.87 3.85 7.75
N SER A 193 5.06 3.30 7.47
CA SER A 193 5.54 2.08 8.11
C SER A 193 5.77 2.25 9.61
N ILE A 194 6.37 3.36 10.04
CA ILE A 194 6.58 3.68 11.46
C ILE A 194 5.24 3.81 12.18
N ALA A 195 4.28 4.51 11.57
CA ALA A 195 2.95 4.70 12.15
C ALA A 195 2.19 3.37 12.29
N MET A 196 2.22 2.53 11.26
CA MET A 196 1.61 1.20 11.29
C MET A 196 2.25 0.31 12.36
N TYR A 197 3.58 0.27 12.43
CA TYR A 197 4.30 -0.49 13.46
C TYR A 197 3.90 -0.04 14.87
N GLU A 198 3.91 1.27 15.13
CA GLU A 198 3.54 1.81 16.44
C GLU A 198 2.09 1.47 16.80
N ALA A 199 1.18 1.57 15.83
CA ALA A 199 -0.24 1.28 16.03
C ALA A 199 -0.52 -0.21 16.26
N THR A 200 0.32 -1.12 15.73
CA THR A 200 0.06 -2.57 15.75
C THR A 200 1.04 -3.38 16.61
N LYS A 201 2.09 -2.77 17.14
CA LYS A 201 3.19 -3.48 17.86
C LYS A 201 2.73 -4.40 19.00
N LYS A 202 1.59 -4.11 19.62
CA LYS A 202 1.05 -4.96 20.71
C LYS A 202 0.27 -6.18 20.20
N THR A 203 -0.32 -6.06 18.99
CA THR A 203 -1.15 -7.13 18.41
C THR A 203 -0.38 -8.05 17.47
N ILE A 204 0.72 -7.57 16.88
CA ILE A 204 1.58 -8.37 16.00
C ILE A 204 2.34 -9.47 16.75
N LEU A 205 2.60 -9.29 18.04
CA LEU A 205 3.31 -10.30 18.85
C LEU A 205 2.43 -11.51 19.21
N GLU A 206 1.16 -11.52 18.80
CA GLU A 206 0.20 -12.61 19.02
C GLU A 206 -0.01 -13.46 17.75
N ILE A 207 0.76 -13.22 16.70
CA ILE A 207 0.83 -14.01 15.46
C ILE A 207 2.05 -14.92 15.53
#